data_daed07aa238aa75913cd4b4d0178daa3
#
_entry.id   daed07aa238aa75913cd4b4d0178daa3
#
_cell.length_a   1.000
_cell.length_b   1.000
_cell.length_c   1.000
_cell.angle_alpha   90.00
_cell.angle_beta   90.00
_cell.angle_gamma   90.00
#
_symmetry.space_group_name_H-M   'P 1'
#
loop_
_entity.id
_entity.type
_entity.pdbx_description
1 polymer ?
#
loop_
_entity_poly.entity_id
_entity_poly.type
_entity_poly.pdbx_seq_one_letter_code
_entity_poly.pdbx_strand_id
1 'polypeptide(L)'
;MHLHRHWRESNWTNNKEQQQRKEDKNMKKTAEELVQFIKESPDAFHAAAAVVSRLKESGYEELTERKSWKLESGKGYYVTRHDSAVIAFRIPEGKLSGYQVMASHSDSPSFKIKENPEIVVDNHYVKLNVEKYGGMLMAPWFDRPLSVSGRVMVRETTEDGKKKIVSRLVNVDRDLLMIPSLAIHMNREVNEGYRYNAQKDMLPLMACGCEKGQFKTIIAQAAGVKEEDILAQDLFLYSRSQASIWGAQDEFVSCGRLDDLQCAFAGLKGFLEAGQCEVEEVQPPEEKTSAVPVYCMLDNEEVGSGTKQGAASTFLKDVLKRINLATGGTEETYLQMLAGSFMVSADNAHALHPNYADKTDPTNHPYVNEGIVIKHSANQKYTTDAVSAAVYRTICEAAGVPAQDFFNRSDMLGGSTLGNIANTQTPMNTVDIGLPQLAMHSSYETAGVKDTWYLIRATRLFYLSNVAELLF
;
A
#
# COMPACT_ATOMS: atom_id res chain seq x y z
N MET A 1 -16.05 -52.10 20.27
CA MET A 1 -14.87 -51.30 19.76
C MET A 1 -15.14 -50.51 18.47
N HIS A 2 -16.09 -50.88 17.61
CA HIS A 2 -16.39 -50.17 16.36
C HIS A 2 -17.15 -48.84 16.55
N LEU A 3 -18.04 -48.68 17.54
CA LEU A 3 -18.83 -47.50 17.79
C LEU A 3 -18.03 -46.27 18.29
N HIS A 4 -16.93 -46.50 19.02
CA HIS A 4 -16.05 -45.41 19.52
C HIS A 4 -15.13 -44.82 18.44
N ARG A 5 -14.79 -45.55 17.37
CA ARG A 5 -14.01 -45.02 16.24
C ARG A 5 -14.87 -44.09 15.38
N HIS A 6 -16.09 -44.49 15.02
CA HIS A 6 -16.99 -43.65 14.22
C HIS A 6 -17.37 -42.33 14.91
N TRP A 7 -17.52 -42.34 16.23
CA TRP A 7 -17.85 -41.12 16.99
C TRP A 7 -16.67 -40.16 17.08
N ARG A 8 -15.42 -40.62 17.15
CA ARG A 8 -14.22 -39.79 17.11
C ARG A 8 -13.95 -39.21 15.70
N GLU A 9 -14.15 -39.97 14.67
CA GLU A 9 -13.98 -39.56 13.28
C GLU A 9 -15.04 -38.52 12.86
N SER A 10 -16.30 -38.69 13.25
CA SER A 10 -17.37 -37.71 12.97
C SER A 10 -17.23 -36.40 13.74
N ASN A 11 -16.76 -36.45 14.99
CA ASN A 11 -16.48 -35.21 15.75
C ASN A 11 -15.22 -34.49 15.23
N TRP A 12 -14.23 -35.21 14.75
CA TRP A 12 -13.00 -34.63 14.20
C TRP A 12 -13.25 -33.96 12.83
N THR A 13 -14.08 -34.55 11.97
CA THR A 13 -14.54 -33.95 10.70
C THR A 13 -15.42 -32.74 10.96
N ASN A 14 -16.38 -32.78 11.88
CA ASN A 14 -17.22 -31.63 12.24
C ASN A 14 -16.42 -30.44 12.79
N ASN A 15 -15.40 -30.72 13.63
CA ASN A 15 -14.54 -29.63 14.15
C ASN A 15 -13.68 -29.00 13.05
N LYS A 16 -13.14 -29.80 12.12
CA LYS A 16 -12.41 -29.27 10.97
C LYS A 16 -13.29 -28.41 10.05
N GLU A 17 -14.48 -28.87 9.73
CA GLU A 17 -15.42 -28.13 8.91
C GLU A 17 -15.88 -26.80 9.58
N GLN A 18 -16.08 -26.81 10.89
CA GLN A 18 -16.41 -25.60 11.64
C GLN A 18 -15.25 -24.62 11.68
N GLN A 19 -14.03 -25.10 11.83
CA GLN A 19 -12.82 -24.26 11.81
C GLN A 19 -12.62 -23.67 10.42
N GLN A 20 -12.75 -24.46 9.36
CA GLN A 20 -12.64 -23.97 7.97
C GLN A 20 -13.68 -22.90 7.68
N ARG A 21 -14.96 -23.09 8.03
CA ARG A 21 -16.02 -22.08 7.86
C ARG A 21 -15.74 -20.80 8.62
N LYS A 22 -15.12 -20.87 9.80
CA LYS A 22 -14.71 -19.70 10.58
C LYS A 22 -13.58 -18.94 9.89
N GLU A 23 -12.61 -19.66 9.33
CA GLU A 23 -11.50 -19.05 8.56
C GLU A 23 -12.01 -18.39 7.28
N ASP A 24 -12.86 -19.08 6.50
CA ASP A 24 -13.46 -18.52 5.28
C ASP A 24 -14.25 -17.24 5.58
N LYS A 25 -14.99 -17.20 6.69
CA LYS A 25 -15.70 -15.99 7.14
C LYS A 25 -14.74 -14.85 7.49
N ASN A 26 -13.63 -15.15 8.14
CA ASN A 26 -12.62 -14.16 8.49
C ASN A 26 -11.93 -13.61 7.23
N MET A 27 -11.62 -14.46 6.25
CA MET A 27 -11.03 -14.05 4.96
C MET A 27 -11.95 -13.10 4.21
N LYS A 28 -13.24 -13.44 4.08
CA LYS A 28 -14.23 -12.57 3.44
C LYS A 28 -14.38 -11.24 4.17
N LYS A 29 -14.48 -11.26 5.49
CA LYS A 29 -14.54 -10.04 6.30
C LYS A 29 -13.29 -9.17 6.09
N THR A 30 -12.12 -9.78 6.02
CA THR A 30 -10.86 -9.06 5.76
C THR A 30 -10.87 -8.39 4.37
N ALA A 31 -11.40 -9.06 3.34
CA ALA A 31 -11.56 -8.47 2.02
C ALA A 31 -12.55 -7.30 2.02
N GLU A 32 -13.64 -7.37 2.78
CA GLU A 32 -14.59 -6.27 2.97
C GLU A 32 -13.94 -5.07 3.68
N GLU A 33 -13.12 -5.31 4.71
CA GLU A 33 -12.36 -4.28 5.41
C GLU A 33 -11.30 -3.62 4.50
N LEU A 34 -10.62 -4.40 3.65
CA LEU A 34 -9.71 -3.90 2.62
C LEU A 34 -10.44 -2.98 1.63
N VAL A 35 -11.58 -3.42 1.11
CA VAL A 35 -12.42 -2.61 0.20
C VAL A 35 -12.81 -1.28 0.83
N GLN A 36 -13.17 -1.29 2.11
CA GLN A 36 -13.50 -0.07 2.83
C GLN A 36 -12.28 0.85 2.98
N PHE A 37 -11.10 0.30 3.32
CA PHE A 37 -9.85 1.06 3.39
C PHE A 37 -9.49 1.70 2.04
N ILE A 38 -9.60 0.96 0.94
CA ILE A 38 -9.34 1.48 -0.41
C ILE A 38 -10.35 2.57 -0.80
N LYS A 39 -11.61 2.44 -0.40
CA LYS A 39 -12.63 3.48 -0.62
C LYS A 39 -12.29 4.78 0.12
N GLU A 40 -11.75 4.69 1.32
CA GLU A 40 -11.27 5.84 2.12
C GLU A 40 -9.97 6.44 1.56
N SER A 41 -9.28 5.73 0.67
CA SER A 41 -7.94 6.03 0.14
C SER A 41 -7.95 6.25 -1.38
N PRO A 42 -8.68 7.27 -1.92
CA PRO A 42 -8.73 7.51 -3.35
C PRO A 42 -7.40 7.99 -3.97
N ASP A 43 -6.45 8.45 -3.15
CA ASP A 43 -5.09 8.87 -3.49
C ASP A 43 -4.14 8.69 -2.30
N ALA A 44 -2.83 8.92 -2.50
CA ALA A 44 -1.80 8.74 -1.48
C ALA A 44 -2.01 9.60 -0.22
N PHE A 45 -2.54 10.82 -0.35
CA PHE A 45 -2.80 11.70 0.81
C PHE A 45 -3.94 11.17 1.68
N HIS A 46 -5.00 10.69 1.06
CA HIS A 46 -6.11 10.04 1.78
C HIS A 46 -5.68 8.70 2.37
N ALA A 47 -4.83 7.93 1.68
CA ALA A 47 -4.27 6.69 2.22
C ALA A 47 -3.46 6.94 3.49
N ALA A 48 -2.59 7.95 3.47
CA ALA A 48 -1.84 8.36 4.66
C ALA A 48 -2.76 8.84 5.79
N ALA A 49 -3.79 9.62 5.47
CA ALA A 49 -4.78 10.07 6.46
C ALA A 49 -5.58 8.91 7.07
N ALA A 50 -5.96 7.91 6.27
CA ALA A 50 -6.66 6.71 6.71
C ALA A 50 -5.79 5.84 7.62
N VAL A 51 -4.49 5.72 7.33
CA VAL A 51 -3.50 5.06 8.19
C VAL A 51 -3.36 5.82 9.51
N VAL A 52 -3.17 7.14 9.47
CA VAL A 52 -3.02 8.00 10.65
C VAL A 52 -4.25 7.93 11.55
N SER A 53 -5.47 7.88 10.98
CA SER A 53 -6.70 7.71 11.78
C SER A 53 -6.67 6.43 12.61
N ARG A 54 -6.32 5.30 11.98
CA ARG A 54 -6.25 3.99 12.64
C ARG A 54 -5.14 3.91 13.70
N LEU A 55 -4.01 4.59 13.45
CA LEU A 55 -2.93 4.71 14.43
C LEU A 55 -3.37 5.52 15.65
N LYS A 56 -4.05 6.66 15.45
CA LYS A 56 -4.61 7.48 16.55
C LYS A 56 -5.65 6.72 17.37
N GLU A 57 -6.57 6.03 16.70
CA GLU A 57 -7.57 5.18 17.34
C GLU A 57 -6.94 4.05 18.17
N SER A 58 -5.74 3.60 17.78
CA SER A 58 -4.94 2.59 18.49
C SER A 58 -3.98 3.20 19.53
N GLY A 59 -4.07 4.51 19.82
CA GLY A 59 -3.31 5.18 20.87
C GLY A 59 -1.88 5.59 20.50
N TYR A 60 -1.53 5.61 19.21
CA TYR A 60 -0.22 6.08 18.77
C TYR A 60 -0.14 7.61 18.79
N GLU A 61 0.99 8.13 19.26
CA GLU A 61 1.25 9.57 19.38
C GLU A 61 2.00 10.12 18.17
N GLU A 62 1.59 11.29 17.68
CA GLU A 62 2.25 11.96 16.56
C GLU A 62 3.57 12.61 16.98
N LEU A 63 4.64 12.34 16.25
CA LEU A 63 5.94 12.98 16.39
C LEU A 63 6.20 13.93 15.23
N THR A 64 6.71 15.13 15.56
CA THR A 64 7.09 16.11 14.55
C THR A 64 8.59 16.03 14.25
N GLU A 65 8.96 15.95 12.95
CA GLU A 65 10.38 15.90 12.56
C GLU A 65 11.19 17.13 13.01
N ARG A 66 10.54 18.29 13.19
CA ARG A 66 11.20 19.54 13.61
C ARG A 66 11.45 19.65 15.12
N LYS A 67 11.01 18.67 15.93
CA LYS A 67 11.17 18.67 17.39
C LYS A 67 12.03 17.50 17.84
N SER A 68 12.68 17.63 19.00
CA SER A 68 13.31 16.50 19.69
C SER A 68 12.24 15.49 20.13
N TRP A 69 12.56 14.22 19.99
CA TRP A 69 11.65 13.14 20.40
C TRP A 69 11.93 12.72 21.84
N LYS A 70 10.86 12.43 22.56
CA LYS A 70 10.90 11.77 23.86
C LYS A 70 10.10 10.48 23.69
N LEU A 71 10.77 9.35 23.82
CA LEU A 71 10.18 8.03 23.59
C LEU A 71 10.12 7.27 24.91
N GLU A 72 9.00 6.62 25.16
CA GLU A 72 8.75 5.83 26.35
C GLU A 72 8.51 4.37 25.96
N SER A 73 9.04 3.44 26.75
CA SER A 73 8.81 2.02 26.58
C SER A 73 7.32 1.68 26.65
N GLY A 74 6.87 0.74 25.85
CA GLY A 74 5.46 0.32 25.73
C GLY A 74 4.59 1.22 24.86
N LYS A 75 5.06 2.44 24.49
CA LYS A 75 4.27 3.38 23.68
C LYS A 75 4.51 3.25 22.18
N GLY A 76 3.47 3.59 21.42
CA GLY A 76 3.48 3.69 19.97
C GLY A 76 3.53 5.13 19.47
N TYR A 77 4.25 5.35 18.38
CA TYR A 77 4.47 6.66 17.78
C TYR A 77 4.36 6.57 16.26
N TYR A 78 4.04 7.70 15.61
CA TYR A 78 4.12 7.82 14.16
C TYR A 78 4.65 9.18 13.71
N VAL A 79 5.20 9.21 12.50
CA VAL A 79 5.70 10.39 11.81
C VAL A 79 5.12 10.40 10.41
N THR A 80 4.72 11.58 9.93
CA THR A 80 4.29 11.78 8.56
C THR A 80 5.28 12.66 7.80
N ARG A 81 5.48 12.37 6.53
CA ARG A 81 6.25 13.23 5.62
C ARG A 81 5.43 13.51 4.37
N HIS A 82 5.30 14.79 4.01
CA HIS A 82 4.55 15.25 2.83
C HIS A 82 3.04 14.93 2.84
N ASP A 83 2.46 14.56 3.98
CA ASP A 83 1.06 14.10 4.14
C ASP A 83 0.71 12.84 3.32
N SER A 84 1.68 12.16 2.72
CA SER A 84 1.48 10.98 1.86
C SER A 84 2.32 9.78 2.26
N ALA A 85 3.35 9.95 3.10
CA ALA A 85 4.15 8.87 3.67
C ALA A 85 4.03 8.84 5.19
N VAL A 86 3.99 7.63 5.78
CA VAL A 86 3.81 7.41 7.22
C VAL A 86 4.78 6.34 7.70
N ILE A 87 5.49 6.62 8.78
CA ILE A 87 6.26 5.61 9.52
C ILE A 87 5.72 5.56 10.95
N ALA A 88 5.26 4.39 11.38
CA ALA A 88 4.81 4.14 12.75
C ALA A 88 5.69 3.09 13.41
N PHE A 89 5.91 3.22 14.70
CA PHE A 89 6.72 2.28 15.48
C PHE A 89 6.27 2.22 16.93
N ARG A 90 6.64 1.15 17.62
CA ARG A 90 6.40 0.98 19.06
C ARG A 90 7.71 0.67 19.75
N ILE A 91 7.97 1.32 20.89
CA ILE A 91 9.17 1.05 21.68
C ILE A 91 8.90 -0.15 22.59
N PRO A 92 9.55 -1.30 22.37
CA PRO A 92 9.38 -2.46 23.23
C PRO A 92 10.06 -2.24 24.59
N GLU A 93 9.75 -3.11 25.54
CA GLU A 93 10.49 -3.19 26.80
C GLU A 93 11.83 -3.90 26.60
N GLY A 94 12.81 -3.57 27.48
CA GLY A 94 14.13 -4.19 27.46
C GLY A 94 15.14 -3.50 26.52
N LYS A 95 16.24 -4.21 26.25
CA LYS A 95 17.31 -3.71 25.39
C LYS A 95 16.94 -3.86 23.92
N LEU A 96 17.10 -2.80 23.14
CA LEU A 96 16.82 -2.82 21.70
C LEU A 96 17.93 -3.54 20.95
N SER A 97 17.56 -4.48 20.07
CA SER A 97 18.49 -5.30 19.27
C SER A 97 18.48 -4.99 17.79
N GLY A 98 17.45 -4.33 17.27
CA GLY A 98 17.30 -4.03 15.85
C GLY A 98 15.93 -3.47 15.52
N TYR A 99 15.59 -3.47 14.24
CA TYR A 99 14.30 -3.03 13.71
C TYR A 99 13.67 -4.14 12.88
N GLN A 100 12.38 -4.35 13.04
CA GLN A 100 11.58 -5.22 12.16
C GLN A 100 10.64 -4.33 11.37
N VAL A 101 10.96 -4.13 10.10
CA VAL A 101 10.28 -3.16 9.23
C VAL A 101 9.38 -3.90 8.25
N MET A 102 8.10 -3.52 8.19
CA MET A 102 7.20 -3.85 7.08
C MET A 102 6.99 -2.59 6.25
N ALA A 103 7.46 -2.61 5.01
CA ALA A 103 7.41 -1.47 4.10
C ALA A 103 6.46 -1.74 2.93
N SER A 104 5.71 -0.71 2.53
CA SER A 104 4.72 -0.69 1.43
C SER A 104 4.63 0.71 0.83
N HIS A 105 3.78 0.92 -0.19
CA HIS A 105 3.58 2.27 -0.72
C HIS A 105 2.11 2.73 -0.74
N SER A 106 1.91 4.04 -0.86
CA SER A 106 0.60 4.70 -0.76
C SER A 106 0.03 5.13 -2.10
N ASP A 107 0.88 5.30 -3.10
CA ASP A 107 0.51 5.79 -4.43
C ASP A 107 0.09 4.63 -5.35
N SER A 108 -0.55 4.98 -6.45
CA SER A 108 -0.98 4.06 -7.50
C SER A 108 -1.03 4.80 -8.84
N PRO A 109 -0.88 4.11 -9.98
CA PRO A 109 -0.92 4.76 -11.28
C PRO A 109 -2.24 5.49 -11.52
N SER A 110 -2.14 6.75 -11.96
CA SER A 110 -3.28 7.63 -12.15
C SER A 110 -3.00 8.74 -13.16
N PHE A 111 -3.91 9.69 -13.28
CA PHE A 111 -3.73 10.94 -14.01
C PHE A 111 -3.69 12.10 -13.05
N LYS A 112 -2.56 12.84 -13.02
CA LYS A 112 -2.44 14.11 -12.29
C LYS A 112 -3.07 15.25 -13.08
N ILE A 113 -3.88 16.05 -12.41
CA ILE A 113 -4.50 17.24 -12.98
C ILE A 113 -3.48 18.38 -13.00
N LYS A 114 -3.30 19.04 -14.15
CA LYS A 114 -2.38 20.16 -14.30
C LYS A 114 -2.94 21.44 -13.66
N GLU A 115 -2.08 22.41 -13.35
CA GLU A 115 -2.46 23.65 -12.64
C GLU A 115 -3.54 24.47 -13.35
N ASN A 116 -3.52 24.56 -14.68
CA ASN A 116 -4.54 25.22 -15.48
C ASN A 116 -5.26 24.17 -16.33
N PRO A 117 -6.22 23.42 -15.77
CA PRO A 117 -6.68 22.18 -16.40
C PRO A 117 -7.77 22.39 -17.46
N GLU A 118 -8.56 23.46 -17.41
CA GLU A 118 -9.75 23.56 -18.26
C GLU A 118 -9.42 23.91 -19.72
N ILE A 119 -9.81 23.01 -20.62
CA ILE A 119 -9.70 23.16 -22.07
C ILE A 119 -11.12 23.25 -22.64
N VAL A 120 -11.45 24.38 -23.27
CA VAL A 120 -12.71 24.56 -24.02
C VAL A 120 -12.54 24.05 -25.44
N VAL A 121 -13.47 23.21 -25.90
CA VAL A 121 -13.51 22.65 -27.25
C VAL A 121 -14.74 23.23 -27.96
N ASP A 122 -14.51 23.90 -29.10
CA ASP A 122 -15.54 24.47 -30.00
C ASP A 122 -16.61 25.31 -29.29
N ASN A 123 -16.25 25.97 -28.18
CA ASN A 123 -17.18 26.70 -27.31
C ASN A 123 -18.37 25.88 -26.80
N HIS A 124 -18.21 24.54 -26.71
CA HIS A 124 -19.31 23.65 -26.39
C HIS A 124 -19.00 22.61 -25.33
N TYR A 125 -17.73 22.21 -25.18
CA TYR A 125 -17.32 21.24 -24.17
C TYR A 125 -16.17 21.78 -23.32
N VAL A 126 -16.13 21.38 -22.05
CA VAL A 126 -14.99 21.57 -21.17
C VAL A 126 -14.41 20.22 -20.80
N LYS A 127 -13.13 20.02 -21.08
CA LYS A 127 -12.35 18.86 -20.65
C LYS A 127 -11.16 19.30 -19.80
N LEU A 128 -10.61 18.38 -19.01
CA LEU A 128 -9.46 18.66 -18.17
C LEU A 128 -8.15 18.19 -18.80
N ASN A 129 -7.11 19.02 -18.65
CA ASN A 129 -5.75 18.69 -19.03
C ASN A 129 -5.07 17.94 -17.90
N VAL A 130 -4.63 16.72 -18.19
CA VAL A 130 -4.01 15.80 -17.24
C VAL A 130 -2.69 15.25 -17.79
N GLU A 131 -1.87 14.68 -16.93
CA GLU A 131 -0.69 13.90 -17.31
C GLU A 131 -0.64 12.57 -16.59
N LYS A 132 0.02 11.58 -17.17
CA LYS A 132 0.19 10.27 -16.56
C LYS A 132 1.06 10.37 -15.31
N TYR A 133 0.63 9.68 -14.27
CA TYR A 133 1.41 9.38 -13.09
C TYR A 133 1.62 7.88 -13.02
N GLY A 134 2.89 7.44 -13.13
CA GLY A 134 3.25 6.03 -13.16
C GLY A 134 2.99 5.29 -14.49
N GLY A 135 3.25 4.01 -14.46
CA GLY A 135 3.06 3.09 -15.60
C GLY A 135 1.69 2.44 -15.56
N MET A 136 0.73 2.88 -16.39
CA MET A 136 -0.65 2.41 -16.33
C MET A 136 -1.13 1.70 -17.58
N LEU A 137 -2.12 0.84 -17.44
CA LEU A 137 -2.99 0.40 -18.53
C LEU A 137 -4.00 1.51 -18.83
N MET A 138 -3.93 2.15 -20.01
CA MET A 138 -4.81 3.29 -20.34
C MET A 138 -6.23 2.85 -20.73
N ALA A 139 -6.39 1.71 -21.41
CA ALA A 139 -7.69 1.23 -21.87
C ALA A 139 -8.77 1.12 -20.77
N PRO A 140 -8.47 0.62 -19.55
CA PRO A 140 -9.48 0.51 -18.50
C PRO A 140 -10.01 1.83 -17.95
N TRP A 141 -9.42 2.97 -18.33
CA TRP A 141 -9.88 4.29 -17.89
C TRP A 141 -11.03 4.86 -18.72
N PHE A 142 -11.27 4.29 -19.91
CA PHE A 142 -12.38 4.73 -20.76
C PHE A 142 -13.74 4.27 -20.23
N ASP A 143 -14.77 5.07 -20.53
CA ASP A 143 -16.20 4.78 -20.34
C ASP A 143 -16.58 4.43 -18.88
N ARG A 144 -15.82 4.97 -17.91
CA ARG A 144 -16.05 4.76 -16.50
C ARG A 144 -16.32 6.08 -15.78
N PRO A 145 -17.16 6.09 -14.75
CA PRO A 145 -17.31 7.26 -13.90
C PRO A 145 -15.99 7.53 -13.16
N LEU A 146 -15.49 8.74 -13.29
CA LEU A 146 -14.27 9.22 -12.64
C LEU A 146 -14.58 10.39 -11.72
N SER A 147 -13.71 10.58 -10.72
CA SER A 147 -13.72 11.75 -9.86
C SER A 147 -12.31 12.26 -9.59
N VAL A 148 -12.22 13.27 -8.71
CA VAL A 148 -10.99 13.96 -8.35
C VAL A 148 -10.78 13.87 -6.85
N SER A 149 -9.56 13.52 -6.46
CA SER A 149 -9.10 13.55 -5.06
C SER A 149 -7.65 14.06 -4.99
N GLY A 150 -7.20 14.35 -3.78
CA GLY A 150 -5.86 14.86 -3.52
C GLY A 150 -5.84 15.89 -2.41
N ARG A 151 -5.05 16.95 -2.60
CA ARG A 151 -5.00 18.07 -1.65
C ARG A 151 -4.86 19.40 -2.37
N VAL A 152 -5.24 20.48 -1.66
CA VAL A 152 -4.93 21.85 -2.02
C VAL A 152 -4.14 22.52 -0.90
N MET A 153 -3.22 23.42 -1.28
CA MET A 153 -2.51 24.28 -0.34
C MET A 153 -3.26 25.59 -0.22
N VAL A 154 -3.69 25.93 0.99
CA VAL A 154 -4.61 27.03 1.27
C VAL A 154 -3.95 28.08 2.15
N ARG A 155 -4.20 29.35 1.87
CA ARG A 155 -3.84 30.46 2.75
C ARG A 155 -4.88 30.60 3.84
N GLU A 156 -4.47 30.43 5.09
CA GLU A 156 -5.28 30.72 6.27
C GLU A 156 -4.72 31.90 7.04
N THR A 157 -5.60 32.67 7.69
CA THR A 157 -5.20 33.70 8.63
C THR A 157 -5.48 33.15 10.04
N THR A 158 -4.44 33.06 10.85
CA THR A 158 -4.55 32.63 12.24
C THR A 158 -5.22 33.70 13.10
N GLU A 159 -5.67 33.37 14.31
CA GLU A 159 -6.33 34.31 15.24
C GLU A 159 -5.46 35.55 15.59
N ASP A 160 -4.13 35.39 15.58
CA ASP A 160 -3.15 36.47 15.77
C ASP A 160 -2.84 37.26 14.48
N GLY A 161 -3.62 37.04 13.42
CA GLY A 161 -3.53 37.75 12.14
C GLY A 161 -2.38 37.33 11.22
N LYS A 162 -1.62 36.28 11.55
CA LYS A 162 -0.54 35.76 10.71
C LYS A 162 -1.09 34.91 9.58
N LYS A 163 -0.49 35.02 8.40
CA LYS A 163 -0.79 34.17 7.26
C LYS A 163 -0.02 32.85 7.36
N LYS A 164 -0.73 31.74 7.22
CA LYS A 164 -0.17 30.38 7.22
C LYS A 164 -0.63 29.64 5.96
N ILE A 165 0.24 28.80 5.42
CA ILE A 165 -0.13 27.88 4.34
C ILE A 165 -0.39 26.51 4.99
N VAL A 166 -1.57 25.97 4.72
CA VAL A 166 -2.02 24.68 5.26
C VAL A 166 -2.48 23.76 4.14
N SER A 167 -2.35 22.46 4.35
CA SER A 167 -2.88 21.42 3.47
C SER A 167 -4.36 21.17 3.80
N ARG A 168 -5.20 21.02 2.76
CA ARG A 168 -6.59 20.57 2.88
C ARG A 168 -6.81 19.41 1.92
N LEU A 169 -7.28 18.28 2.43
CA LEU A 169 -7.67 17.15 1.61
C LEU A 169 -8.90 17.51 0.76
N VAL A 170 -8.94 16.98 -0.43
CA VAL A 170 -10.02 17.15 -1.40
C VAL A 170 -10.47 15.79 -1.89
N ASN A 171 -11.74 15.47 -1.73
CA ASN A 171 -12.40 14.36 -2.41
C ASN A 171 -13.76 14.85 -2.92
N VAL A 172 -13.93 14.92 -4.22
CA VAL A 172 -15.19 15.39 -4.82
C VAL A 172 -16.31 14.36 -4.61
N ASP A 173 -15.99 13.09 -4.51
CA ASP A 173 -16.84 11.94 -4.17
C ASP A 173 -18.20 11.88 -4.88
N ARG A 174 -18.23 12.28 -6.14
CA ARG A 174 -19.35 12.09 -7.06
C ARG A 174 -18.85 11.78 -8.46
N ASP A 175 -19.69 11.23 -9.32
CA ASP A 175 -19.38 11.05 -10.73
C ASP A 175 -19.27 12.44 -11.38
N LEU A 176 -18.04 12.85 -11.67
CA LEU A 176 -17.72 14.19 -12.16
C LEU A 176 -17.22 14.17 -13.60
N LEU A 177 -16.46 13.17 -13.97
CA LEU A 177 -15.67 13.12 -15.19
C LEU A 177 -15.86 11.77 -15.90
N MET A 178 -15.59 11.79 -17.22
CA MET A 178 -15.49 10.57 -18.02
C MET A 178 -14.50 10.77 -19.15
N ILE A 179 -13.77 9.74 -19.51
CA ILE A 179 -12.98 9.67 -20.74
C ILE A 179 -13.78 8.83 -21.74
N PRO A 180 -14.57 9.45 -22.65
CA PRO A 180 -15.39 8.69 -23.58
C PRO A 180 -14.53 8.07 -24.69
N SER A 181 -14.78 6.78 -25.00
CA SER A 181 -14.19 6.13 -26.15
C SER A 181 -14.63 6.79 -27.47
N LEU A 182 -13.73 6.82 -28.44
CA LEU A 182 -14.13 7.16 -29.80
C LEU A 182 -14.96 6.00 -30.39
N ALA A 183 -16.13 6.32 -30.94
CA ALA A 183 -17.01 5.31 -31.49
C ALA A 183 -16.30 4.44 -32.54
N ILE A 184 -16.59 3.13 -32.55
CA ILE A 184 -15.98 2.14 -33.47
C ILE A 184 -16.08 2.56 -34.95
N HIS A 185 -17.15 3.27 -35.30
CA HIS A 185 -17.36 3.77 -36.67
C HIS A 185 -16.30 4.78 -37.14
N MET A 186 -15.68 5.50 -36.18
CA MET A 186 -14.63 6.51 -36.41
C MET A 186 -13.22 5.97 -36.10
N ASN A 187 -13.11 4.75 -35.52
CA ASN A 187 -11.84 4.10 -35.19
C ASN A 187 -11.97 2.58 -35.37
N ARG A 188 -12.11 2.11 -36.62
CA ARG A 188 -12.40 0.70 -36.91
C ARG A 188 -11.28 -0.26 -36.55
N GLU A 189 -10.04 0.25 -36.46
CA GLU A 189 -8.84 -0.54 -36.16
C GLU A 189 -8.55 -0.62 -34.64
N VAL A 190 -9.42 -0.07 -33.79
CA VAL A 190 -9.17 -0.01 -32.34
C VAL A 190 -8.90 -1.37 -31.71
N ASN A 191 -9.51 -2.43 -32.23
CA ASN A 191 -9.34 -3.80 -31.73
C ASN A 191 -8.13 -4.53 -32.35
N GLU A 192 -7.41 -3.90 -33.29
CA GLU A 192 -6.27 -4.48 -34.01
C GLU A 192 -4.91 -3.98 -33.45
N GLY A 193 -4.89 -3.32 -32.26
CA GLY A 193 -3.68 -2.86 -31.62
C GLY A 193 -3.50 -1.34 -31.58
N TYR A 194 -4.53 -0.59 -31.22
CA TYR A 194 -4.48 0.86 -31.12
C TYR A 194 -3.52 1.35 -30.02
N ARG A 195 -2.63 2.29 -30.35
CA ARG A 195 -1.70 2.92 -29.44
C ARG A 195 -2.30 4.23 -28.89
N TYR A 196 -2.70 4.23 -27.63
CA TYR A 196 -3.25 5.42 -26.98
C TYR A 196 -2.20 6.53 -26.82
N ASN A 197 -2.63 7.77 -27.08
CA ASN A 197 -1.87 8.99 -26.84
C ASN A 197 -2.46 9.70 -25.61
N ALA A 198 -1.69 9.81 -24.52
CA ALA A 198 -2.18 10.38 -23.27
C ALA A 198 -2.68 11.84 -23.41
N GLN A 199 -2.04 12.66 -24.26
CA GLN A 199 -2.42 14.07 -24.45
C GLN A 199 -3.66 14.25 -25.33
N LYS A 200 -3.99 13.25 -26.15
CA LYS A 200 -5.12 13.32 -27.10
C LYS A 200 -6.32 12.51 -26.59
N ASP A 201 -6.06 11.26 -26.19
CA ASP A 201 -7.12 10.28 -25.96
C ASP A 201 -7.61 10.25 -24.49
N MET A 202 -6.75 10.71 -23.53
CA MET A 202 -6.99 10.50 -22.10
C MET A 202 -7.47 11.76 -21.35
N LEU A 203 -7.87 12.83 -22.05
CA LEU A 203 -8.33 14.04 -21.40
C LEU A 203 -9.83 13.91 -21.04
N PRO A 204 -10.19 13.91 -19.73
CA PRO A 204 -11.55 13.64 -19.32
C PRO A 204 -12.49 14.81 -19.61
N LEU A 205 -13.68 14.50 -20.10
CA LEU A 205 -14.80 15.40 -20.28
C LEU A 205 -15.40 15.76 -18.92
N MET A 206 -15.66 17.04 -18.67
CA MET A 206 -16.23 17.55 -17.43
C MET A 206 -17.60 18.20 -17.61
N ALA A 207 -17.79 19.01 -18.64
CA ALA A 207 -19.01 19.79 -18.79
C ALA A 207 -19.37 20.08 -20.24
N CYS A 208 -20.65 20.38 -20.48
CA CYS A 208 -21.15 21.08 -21.67
C CYS A 208 -21.17 22.60 -21.40
N GLY A 209 -20.89 23.41 -22.43
CA GLY A 209 -20.76 24.85 -22.34
C GLY A 209 -19.33 25.33 -22.54
N CYS A 210 -19.09 26.63 -22.40
CA CYS A 210 -17.78 27.25 -22.63
C CYS A 210 -17.24 28.04 -21.42
N GLU A 211 -17.94 28.03 -20.30
CA GLU A 211 -17.52 28.76 -19.11
C GLU A 211 -16.36 28.06 -18.41
N LYS A 212 -15.26 28.79 -18.22
CA LYS A 212 -14.11 28.38 -17.42
C LYS A 212 -14.29 28.75 -15.96
N GLY A 213 -13.53 28.10 -15.09
CA GLY A 213 -13.52 28.34 -13.64
C GLY A 213 -14.40 27.38 -12.85
N GLN A 214 -15.25 26.59 -13.50
CA GLN A 214 -16.11 25.64 -12.83
C GLN A 214 -15.32 24.59 -12.03
N PHE A 215 -14.19 24.12 -12.57
CA PHE A 215 -13.35 23.15 -11.89
C PHE A 215 -12.83 23.70 -10.56
N LYS A 216 -12.30 24.94 -10.58
CA LYS A 216 -11.79 25.59 -9.36
C LYS A 216 -12.88 25.77 -8.30
N THR A 217 -14.09 26.14 -8.70
CA THR A 217 -15.25 26.24 -7.81
C THR A 217 -15.58 24.89 -7.16
N ILE A 218 -15.61 23.79 -7.95
CA ILE A 218 -15.88 22.44 -7.44
C ILE A 218 -14.82 22.03 -6.42
N ILE A 219 -13.53 22.28 -6.71
CA ILE A 219 -12.43 21.95 -5.80
C ILE A 219 -12.50 22.78 -4.51
N ALA A 220 -12.78 24.07 -4.59
CA ALA A 220 -12.95 24.94 -3.43
C ALA A 220 -14.10 24.49 -2.52
N GLN A 221 -15.23 24.11 -3.11
CA GLN A 221 -16.37 23.53 -2.40
C GLN A 221 -16.02 22.22 -1.70
N ALA A 222 -15.33 21.30 -2.40
CA ALA A 222 -14.91 20.03 -1.85
C ALA A 222 -13.88 20.17 -0.71
N ALA A 223 -13.00 21.19 -0.79
CA ALA A 223 -12.04 21.54 0.25
C ALA A 223 -12.64 22.35 1.41
N GLY A 224 -13.86 22.88 1.25
CA GLY A 224 -14.50 23.75 2.24
C GLY A 224 -13.79 25.11 2.40
N VAL A 225 -13.24 25.66 1.32
CA VAL A 225 -12.45 26.90 1.30
C VAL A 225 -12.92 27.85 0.20
N LYS A 226 -12.43 29.09 0.22
CA LYS A 226 -12.65 30.03 -0.87
C LYS A 226 -11.66 29.81 -2.01
N GLU A 227 -12.10 30.03 -3.26
CA GLU A 227 -11.25 29.87 -4.44
C GLU A 227 -9.98 30.73 -4.42
N GLU A 228 -10.08 31.96 -3.88
CA GLU A 228 -8.97 32.90 -3.77
C GLU A 228 -7.88 32.48 -2.76
N ASP A 229 -8.23 31.58 -1.83
CA ASP A 229 -7.31 31.07 -0.82
C ASP A 229 -6.51 29.86 -1.31
N ILE A 230 -6.92 29.22 -2.40
CA ILE A 230 -6.19 28.10 -3.01
C ILE A 230 -4.96 28.63 -3.74
N LEU A 231 -3.78 28.20 -3.30
CA LEU A 231 -2.47 28.63 -3.82
C LEU A 231 -1.84 27.62 -4.78
N ALA A 232 -2.06 26.33 -4.55
CA ALA A 232 -1.51 25.24 -5.36
C ALA A 232 -2.32 23.95 -5.11
N GLN A 233 -2.16 22.94 -5.98
CA GLN A 233 -2.91 21.69 -5.88
C GLN A 233 -2.06 20.47 -6.26
N ASP A 234 -2.31 19.37 -5.57
CA ASP A 234 -1.90 18.03 -5.99
C ASP A 234 -3.18 17.19 -6.11
N LEU A 235 -3.76 17.16 -7.30
CA LEU A 235 -5.05 16.52 -7.57
C LEU A 235 -4.88 15.42 -8.61
N PHE A 236 -5.57 14.30 -8.39
CA PHE A 236 -5.52 13.10 -9.21
C PHE A 236 -6.91 12.62 -9.59
N LEU A 237 -7.02 11.97 -10.73
CA LEU A 237 -8.22 11.22 -11.10
C LEU A 237 -8.26 9.90 -10.34
N TYR A 238 -9.46 9.45 -10.00
CA TYR A 238 -9.66 8.08 -9.56
C TYR A 238 -10.93 7.47 -10.15
N SER A 239 -10.92 6.16 -10.37
CA SER A 239 -12.09 5.42 -10.81
C SER A 239 -13.10 5.27 -9.67
N ARG A 240 -14.36 5.60 -9.95
CA ARG A 240 -15.49 5.40 -9.03
C ARG A 240 -16.19 4.05 -9.24
N SER A 241 -15.64 3.18 -10.09
CA SER A 241 -16.14 1.81 -10.20
C SER A 241 -16.16 1.15 -8.83
N GLN A 242 -17.31 0.62 -8.46
CA GLN A 242 -17.48 0.02 -7.14
C GLN A 242 -16.64 -1.25 -7.02
N ALA A 243 -16.02 -1.43 -5.86
CA ALA A 243 -15.36 -2.68 -5.55
C ALA A 243 -16.35 -3.84 -5.51
N SER A 244 -15.89 -5.02 -5.90
CA SER A 244 -16.71 -6.24 -5.95
C SER A 244 -15.96 -7.42 -5.39
N ILE A 245 -16.64 -8.21 -4.56
CA ILE A 245 -16.23 -9.59 -4.24
C ILE A 245 -17.07 -10.48 -5.14
N TRP A 246 -16.45 -11.35 -5.91
CA TRP A 246 -17.10 -12.12 -6.97
C TRP A 246 -16.40 -13.46 -7.23
N GLY A 247 -16.98 -14.23 -8.13
CA GLY A 247 -16.54 -15.59 -8.47
C GLY A 247 -17.63 -16.60 -8.13
N ALA A 248 -17.40 -17.87 -8.45
CA ALA A 248 -18.37 -18.94 -8.19
C ALA A 248 -18.60 -19.17 -6.68
N GLN A 249 -17.59 -18.84 -5.86
CA GLN A 249 -17.61 -18.96 -4.39
C GLN A 249 -17.02 -17.72 -3.70
N ASP A 250 -17.16 -16.55 -4.32
CA ASP A 250 -16.60 -15.27 -3.82
C ASP A 250 -15.06 -15.29 -3.70
N GLU A 251 -14.35 -15.90 -4.65
CA GLU A 251 -12.89 -16.10 -4.58
C GLU A 251 -12.07 -14.84 -4.90
N PHE A 252 -12.67 -13.87 -5.60
CA PHE A 252 -11.97 -12.71 -6.11
C PHE A 252 -12.47 -11.41 -5.47
N VAL A 253 -11.55 -10.48 -5.27
CA VAL A 253 -11.83 -9.08 -4.97
C VAL A 253 -11.31 -8.20 -6.10
N SER A 254 -12.15 -7.28 -6.60
CA SER A 254 -11.75 -6.35 -7.65
C SER A 254 -12.07 -4.91 -7.26
N CYS A 255 -11.08 -4.05 -7.40
CA CYS A 255 -11.17 -2.60 -7.25
C CYS A 255 -9.93 -1.92 -7.83
N GLY A 256 -9.90 -0.61 -7.91
CA GLY A 256 -8.66 0.11 -8.22
C GLY A 256 -7.73 0.19 -7.00
N ARG A 257 -6.45 0.43 -7.23
CA ARG A 257 -5.42 0.69 -6.19
C ARG A 257 -5.19 -0.48 -5.22
N LEU A 258 -5.41 -1.73 -5.68
CA LEU A 258 -4.96 -2.91 -4.92
C LEU A 258 -3.44 -2.88 -4.78
N ASP A 259 -2.75 -2.53 -5.84
CA ASP A 259 -1.36 -2.14 -5.84
C ASP A 259 -1.22 -0.68 -5.40
N ASP A 260 -0.65 -0.41 -4.21
CA ASP A 260 -0.17 -1.36 -3.19
C ASP A 260 -0.97 -1.22 -1.86
N LEU A 261 -2.19 -0.63 -1.94
CA LEU A 261 -3.02 -0.44 -0.74
C LEU A 261 -3.42 -1.79 -0.09
N GLN A 262 -3.35 -2.89 -0.81
CA GLN A 262 -3.59 -4.23 -0.27
C GLN A 262 -2.48 -4.63 0.72
N CYS A 263 -1.20 -4.47 0.34
CA CYS A 263 -0.08 -4.75 1.24
C CYS A 263 0.02 -3.69 2.35
N ALA A 264 -0.23 -2.42 2.04
CA ALA A 264 -0.26 -1.34 3.03
C ALA A 264 -1.31 -1.59 4.13
N PHE A 265 -2.52 -1.99 3.75
CA PHE A 265 -3.58 -2.36 4.70
C PHE A 265 -3.22 -3.59 5.53
N ALA A 266 -2.73 -4.65 4.88
CA ALA A 266 -2.38 -5.89 5.56
C ALA A 266 -1.22 -5.68 6.55
N GLY A 267 -0.21 -4.90 6.13
CA GLY A 267 0.92 -4.51 6.97
C GLY A 267 0.49 -3.72 8.20
N LEU A 268 -0.36 -2.70 8.00
CA LEU A 268 -0.89 -1.90 9.11
C LEU A 268 -1.71 -2.75 10.09
N LYS A 269 -2.60 -3.59 9.58
CA LYS A 269 -3.47 -4.41 10.43
C LYS A 269 -2.65 -5.43 11.23
N GLY A 270 -1.69 -6.12 10.60
CA GLY A 270 -0.78 -7.04 11.29
C GLY A 270 0.09 -6.34 12.35
N PHE A 271 0.56 -5.10 12.07
CA PHE A 271 1.29 -4.27 13.00
C PHE A 271 0.46 -3.89 14.24
N LEU A 272 -0.78 -3.44 14.03
CA LEU A 272 -1.68 -3.06 15.12
C LEU A 272 -2.09 -4.28 15.96
N GLU A 273 -2.43 -5.40 15.33
CA GLU A 273 -2.78 -6.63 16.03
C GLU A 273 -1.61 -7.19 16.86
N ALA A 274 -0.38 -7.12 16.36
CA ALA A 274 0.80 -7.48 17.13
C ALA A 274 1.01 -6.59 18.36
N GLY A 275 0.66 -5.30 18.25
CA GLY A 275 0.74 -4.33 19.33
C GLY A 275 -0.27 -4.55 20.47
N GLN A 276 -1.37 -5.23 20.19
CA GLN A 276 -2.45 -5.51 21.15
C GLN A 276 -2.29 -6.86 21.86
N CYS A 277 -1.35 -7.70 21.42
CA CYS A 277 -1.08 -8.97 22.10
C CYS A 277 -0.40 -8.69 23.44
N GLU A 278 -1.06 -9.05 24.54
CA GLU A 278 -0.39 -9.24 25.81
C GLU A 278 0.60 -10.39 25.61
N VAL A 279 1.89 -10.11 25.74
CA VAL A 279 2.90 -11.16 25.78
C VAL A 279 2.65 -11.87 27.12
N GLU A 280 2.09 -13.11 27.09
CA GLU A 280 2.08 -13.95 28.28
C GLU A 280 3.51 -13.99 28.82
N GLU A 281 3.69 -13.53 30.07
CA GLU A 281 4.96 -13.52 30.77
C GLU A 281 5.47 -14.96 30.95
N VAL A 282 6.12 -15.50 29.93
CA VAL A 282 7.13 -16.54 30.15
C VAL A 282 8.29 -15.79 30.80
N GLN A 283 8.68 -16.19 32.02
CA GLN A 283 9.69 -15.54 32.85
C GLN A 283 10.84 -14.99 31.99
N PRO A 284 11.16 -13.67 32.05
CA PRO A 284 12.14 -13.08 31.18
C PRO A 284 13.53 -13.69 31.49
N PRO A 285 14.31 -14.08 30.46
CA PRO A 285 15.73 -14.24 30.62
C PRO A 285 16.32 -12.89 31.11
N GLU A 286 17.36 -12.92 31.95
CA GLU A 286 17.96 -11.73 32.58
C GLU A 286 18.39 -10.61 31.63
N GLU A 287 18.39 -10.86 30.29
CA GLU A 287 18.57 -9.85 29.24
C GLU A 287 17.62 -10.11 28.06
N LYS A 288 16.36 -9.70 28.18
CA LYS A 288 15.44 -9.74 27.02
C LYS A 288 15.84 -8.68 26.02
N THR A 289 16.30 -9.10 24.84
CA THR A 289 16.49 -8.21 23.69
C THR A 289 15.24 -8.22 22.82
N SER A 290 14.85 -7.05 22.29
CA SER A 290 13.66 -6.90 21.46
C SER A 290 13.94 -6.00 20.26
N ALA A 291 13.47 -6.40 19.08
CA ALA A 291 13.49 -5.53 17.91
C ALA A 291 12.33 -4.52 17.98
N VAL A 292 12.57 -3.31 17.46
CA VAL A 292 11.55 -2.27 17.34
C VAL A 292 10.64 -2.62 16.14
N PRO A 293 9.33 -2.86 16.35
CA PRO A 293 8.39 -3.04 15.25
C PRO A 293 8.17 -1.70 14.56
N VAL A 294 8.29 -1.69 13.21
CA VAL A 294 8.15 -0.49 12.37
C VAL A 294 7.24 -0.78 11.18
N TYR A 295 6.13 -0.06 11.08
CA TYR A 295 5.31 0.03 9.87
C TYR A 295 5.78 1.22 9.05
N CYS A 296 6.01 1.04 7.75
CA CYS A 296 6.54 2.06 6.85
C CYS A 296 5.72 2.06 5.55
N MET A 297 4.96 3.14 5.30
CA MET A 297 4.25 3.36 4.04
C MET A 297 4.85 4.59 3.37
N LEU A 298 5.48 4.40 2.21
CA LEU A 298 6.17 5.43 1.45
C LEU A 298 5.32 5.87 0.26
N ASP A 299 5.72 6.95 -0.42
CA ASP A 299 5.02 7.51 -1.57
C ASP A 299 5.92 7.52 -2.81
N ASN A 300 5.33 7.71 -3.98
CA ASN A 300 6.00 7.84 -5.27
C ASN A 300 6.80 6.60 -5.73
N GLU A 301 6.42 5.40 -5.30
CA GLU A 301 6.97 4.17 -5.81
C GLU A 301 6.79 4.09 -7.33
N GLU A 302 5.58 4.34 -7.80
CA GLU A 302 5.12 4.25 -9.19
C GLU A 302 5.86 5.18 -10.19
N VAL A 303 6.63 6.13 -9.66
CA VAL A 303 7.45 7.07 -10.41
C VAL A 303 8.94 7.03 -10.03
N GLY A 304 9.35 5.93 -9.38
CA GLY A 304 10.76 5.60 -9.12
C GLY A 304 11.30 6.09 -7.78
N SER A 305 10.45 6.40 -6.80
CA SER A 305 10.82 6.67 -5.39
C SER A 305 11.79 7.84 -5.15
N GLY A 306 12.12 8.64 -6.16
CA GLY A 306 13.17 9.69 -6.13
C GLY A 306 12.76 10.99 -5.44
N THR A 307 11.86 10.96 -4.46
CA THR A 307 11.35 12.13 -3.75
C THR A 307 11.71 12.10 -2.27
N LYS A 308 11.50 13.21 -1.54
CA LYS A 308 11.79 13.29 -0.09
C LYS A 308 10.94 12.35 0.77
N GLN A 309 9.81 11.84 0.26
CA GLN A 309 8.87 10.92 0.90
C GLN A 309 8.90 9.50 0.30
N GLY A 310 9.69 9.28 -0.75
CA GLY A 310 9.86 7.98 -1.40
C GLY A 310 10.98 7.14 -0.79
N ALA A 311 11.11 5.90 -1.25
CA ALA A 311 12.07 4.92 -0.75
C ALA A 311 13.55 5.32 -0.96
N ALA A 312 13.85 6.15 -1.98
CA ALA A 312 15.21 6.67 -2.21
C ALA A 312 15.61 7.79 -1.22
N SER A 313 14.66 8.29 -0.40
CA SER A 313 14.96 9.32 0.59
C SER A 313 15.60 8.73 1.85
N THR A 314 16.05 9.63 2.73
CA THR A 314 16.55 9.26 4.05
C THR A 314 15.42 9.11 5.09
N PHE A 315 14.14 9.13 4.70
CA PHE A 315 13.03 9.18 5.67
C PHE A 315 13.06 8.00 6.64
N LEU A 316 13.14 6.78 6.13
CA LEU A 316 13.25 5.58 6.98
C LEU A 316 14.53 5.64 7.84
N LYS A 317 15.67 5.92 7.24
CA LYS A 317 16.96 6.06 7.93
C LYS A 317 16.91 7.08 9.07
N ASP A 318 16.34 8.27 8.79
CA ASP A 318 16.25 9.35 9.78
C ASP A 318 15.39 8.95 10.97
N VAL A 319 14.26 8.26 10.71
CA VAL A 319 13.36 7.77 11.77
C VAL A 319 14.07 6.71 12.61
N LEU A 320 14.67 5.68 12.01
CA LEU A 320 15.36 4.61 12.75
C LEU A 320 16.52 5.16 13.58
N LYS A 321 17.31 6.05 13.00
CA LYS A 321 18.41 6.72 13.73
C LYS A 321 17.90 7.54 14.91
N ARG A 322 16.80 8.28 14.74
CA ARG A 322 16.21 9.08 15.81
C ARG A 322 15.59 8.23 16.91
N ILE A 323 15.03 7.05 16.60
CA ILE A 323 14.59 6.09 17.61
C ILE A 323 15.79 5.70 18.48
N ASN A 324 16.90 5.25 17.90
CA ASN A 324 18.10 4.87 18.65
C ASN A 324 18.61 6.01 19.53
N LEU A 325 18.74 7.24 18.98
CA LEU A 325 19.22 8.37 19.73
C LEU A 325 18.28 8.78 20.89
N ALA A 326 16.98 8.77 20.64
CA ALA A 326 15.96 9.15 21.64
C ALA A 326 15.81 8.11 22.78
N THR A 327 16.25 6.87 22.55
CA THR A 327 16.31 5.81 23.57
C THR A 327 17.69 5.71 24.25
N GLY A 328 18.58 6.68 24.04
CA GLY A 328 19.87 6.78 24.71
C GLY A 328 21.03 6.08 23.95
N GLY A 329 20.79 5.62 22.73
CA GLY A 329 21.82 4.99 21.89
C GLY A 329 22.78 6.00 21.27
N THR A 330 23.87 5.47 20.71
CA THR A 330 24.93 6.20 20.02
C THR A 330 24.92 5.89 18.51
N GLU A 331 25.82 6.49 17.74
CA GLU A 331 26.02 6.11 16.33
C GLU A 331 26.43 4.64 16.19
N GLU A 332 27.30 4.16 17.07
CA GLU A 332 27.75 2.76 17.09
C GLU A 332 26.59 1.80 17.38
N THR A 333 25.76 2.10 18.38
CA THR A 333 24.58 1.27 18.66
C THR A 333 23.56 1.29 17.53
N TYR A 334 23.44 2.41 16.79
CA TYR A 334 22.59 2.48 15.61
C TYR A 334 23.06 1.51 14.52
N LEU A 335 24.39 1.46 14.24
CA LEU A 335 24.95 0.54 13.26
C LEU A 335 24.79 -0.93 13.68
N GLN A 336 24.94 -1.23 14.96
CA GLN A 336 24.71 -2.57 15.51
C GLN A 336 23.22 -2.97 15.38
N MET A 337 22.29 -2.08 15.74
CA MET A 337 20.86 -2.32 15.57
C MET A 337 20.51 -2.52 14.09
N LEU A 338 21.08 -1.72 13.19
CA LEU A 338 20.81 -1.86 11.77
C LEU A 338 21.27 -3.22 11.22
N ALA A 339 22.42 -3.71 11.67
CA ALA A 339 22.93 -5.03 11.32
C ALA A 339 22.04 -6.18 11.83
N GLY A 340 21.38 -5.99 12.99
CA GLY A 340 20.41 -6.93 13.57
C GLY A 340 18.98 -6.74 13.05
N SER A 341 18.77 -5.92 12.00
CA SER A 341 17.45 -5.59 11.49
C SER A 341 17.02 -6.46 10.33
N PHE A 342 15.69 -6.50 10.12
CA PHE A 342 15.08 -7.19 8.98
C PHE A 342 13.95 -6.35 8.39
N MET A 343 13.89 -6.27 7.06
CA MET A 343 12.81 -5.59 6.35
C MET A 343 12.02 -6.58 5.48
N VAL A 344 10.72 -6.49 5.55
CA VAL A 344 9.78 -7.06 4.59
C VAL A 344 9.33 -5.91 3.69
N SER A 345 9.78 -5.93 2.45
CA SER A 345 9.33 -5.01 1.40
C SER A 345 8.14 -5.66 0.70
N ALA A 346 6.95 -5.13 0.95
CA ALA A 346 5.71 -5.68 0.43
C ALA A 346 5.14 -4.76 -0.64
N ASP A 347 4.90 -5.33 -1.79
CA ASP A 347 4.39 -4.68 -2.99
C ASP A 347 3.76 -5.78 -3.87
N ASN A 348 2.55 -5.58 -4.40
CA ASN A 348 1.79 -6.63 -5.05
C ASN A 348 2.59 -7.35 -6.17
N ALA A 349 2.24 -8.61 -6.44
CA ALA A 349 2.95 -9.48 -7.38
C ALA A 349 2.05 -9.90 -8.53
N HIS A 350 2.65 -10.19 -9.70
CA HIS A 350 1.91 -10.71 -10.84
C HIS A 350 1.51 -12.17 -10.60
N ALA A 351 0.20 -12.46 -10.59
CA ALA A 351 -0.30 -13.82 -10.68
C ALA A 351 -0.21 -14.35 -12.11
N LEU A 352 -0.15 -15.68 -12.26
CA LEU A 352 -0.30 -16.32 -13.57
C LEU A 352 -1.62 -15.91 -14.19
N HIS A 353 -1.56 -15.30 -15.37
CA HIS A 353 -2.75 -14.85 -16.10
C HIS A 353 -3.38 -16.01 -16.88
N PRO A 354 -4.65 -16.36 -16.65
CA PRO A 354 -5.27 -17.56 -17.23
C PRO A 354 -5.26 -17.61 -18.76
N ASN A 355 -5.29 -16.45 -19.44
CA ASN A 355 -5.25 -16.36 -20.90
C ASN A 355 -3.83 -16.17 -21.46
N TYR A 356 -2.81 -15.92 -20.60
CA TYR A 356 -1.44 -15.61 -21.02
C TYR A 356 -0.42 -16.32 -20.13
N ALA A 357 -0.62 -17.61 -19.86
CA ALA A 357 0.27 -18.41 -19.02
C ALA A 357 1.72 -18.45 -19.57
N ASP A 358 1.87 -18.30 -20.89
CA ASP A 358 3.18 -18.21 -21.56
C ASP A 358 3.99 -16.95 -21.21
N LYS A 359 3.39 -15.94 -20.55
CA LYS A 359 4.06 -14.71 -20.13
C LYS A 359 4.74 -14.83 -18.77
N THR A 360 4.56 -15.93 -18.05
CA THR A 360 5.18 -16.18 -16.75
C THR A 360 6.31 -17.19 -16.84
N ASP A 361 7.17 -17.26 -15.81
CA ASP A 361 8.17 -18.32 -15.68
C ASP A 361 7.48 -19.69 -15.60
N PRO A 362 7.99 -20.73 -16.29
CA PRO A 362 7.29 -22.02 -16.39
C PRO A 362 7.20 -22.80 -15.05
N THR A 363 8.01 -22.48 -14.06
CA THR A 363 8.09 -23.24 -12.80
C THR A 363 7.96 -22.36 -11.54
N ASN A 364 8.08 -21.04 -11.67
CA ASN A 364 8.02 -20.08 -10.55
C ASN A 364 6.98 -19.00 -10.82
N HIS A 365 5.72 -19.39 -10.80
CA HIS A 365 4.60 -18.49 -11.06
C HIS A 365 3.52 -18.66 -10.00
N PRO A 366 3.08 -17.55 -9.39
CA PRO A 366 2.09 -17.61 -8.31
C PRO A 366 0.66 -17.60 -8.82
N TYR A 367 -0.24 -18.08 -7.97
CA TYR A 367 -1.69 -18.06 -8.17
C TYR A 367 -2.36 -17.22 -7.10
N VAL A 368 -3.49 -16.61 -7.42
CA VAL A 368 -4.35 -15.93 -6.44
C VAL A 368 -4.94 -16.93 -5.45
N ASN A 369 -5.12 -16.51 -4.21
CA ASN A 369 -5.61 -17.33 -3.08
C ASN A 369 -4.68 -18.46 -2.60
N GLU A 370 -3.45 -18.53 -3.12
CA GLU A 370 -2.46 -19.53 -2.74
C GLU A 370 -1.34 -18.95 -1.86
N GLY A 371 -1.58 -17.75 -1.32
CA GLY A 371 -0.71 -17.15 -0.30
C GLY A 371 0.30 -16.14 -0.80
N ILE A 372 1.26 -15.83 0.08
CA ILE A 372 2.22 -14.76 -0.10
C ILE A 372 3.26 -15.13 -1.14
N VAL A 373 3.59 -14.20 -2.02
CA VAL A 373 4.59 -14.38 -3.07
C VAL A 373 5.93 -13.83 -2.61
N ILE A 374 6.97 -14.66 -2.57
CA ILE A 374 8.37 -14.23 -2.39
C ILE A 374 8.95 -13.94 -3.78
N LYS A 375 9.38 -12.69 -4.00
CA LYS A 375 9.88 -12.22 -5.29
C LYS A 375 11.39 -12.37 -5.37
N HIS A 376 11.91 -12.96 -6.45
CA HIS A 376 13.34 -13.17 -6.68
C HIS A 376 13.81 -12.51 -7.96
N SER A 377 15.04 -11.98 -7.98
CA SER A 377 15.63 -11.37 -9.16
C SER A 377 17.15 -11.50 -9.14
N ALA A 378 17.72 -12.21 -10.13
CA ALA A 378 19.18 -12.30 -10.29
C ALA A 378 19.84 -10.91 -10.52
N ASN A 379 19.09 -9.97 -11.11
CA ASN A 379 19.55 -8.60 -11.35
C ASN A 379 19.27 -7.64 -10.18
N GLN A 380 18.91 -8.19 -9.00
CA GLN A 380 18.65 -7.42 -7.77
C GLN A 380 17.61 -6.30 -7.95
N LYS A 381 16.61 -6.54 -8.80
CA LYS A 381 15.41 -5.70 -8.87
C LYS A 381 14.50 -5.93 -7.68
N TYR A 382 14.61 -7.09 -7.08
CA TYR A 382 14.10 -7.48 -5.77
C TYR A 382 15.29 -7.86 -4.90
N THR A 383 15.28 -7.45 -3.64
CA THR A 383 16.40 -7.62 -2.70
C THR A 383 16.51 -9.03 -2.14
N THR A 384 15.51 -9.87 -2.34
CA THR A 384 15.47 -11.23 -1.80
C THR A 384 16.69 -12.04 -2.15
N ASP A 385 17.31 -12.60 -1.14
CA ASP A 385 18.38 -13.61 -1.24
C ASP A 385 17.98 -14.90 -0.51
N ALA A 386 18.85 -15.88 -0.49
CA ALA A 386 18.56 -17.18 0.15
C ALA A 386 18.33 -17.06 1.66
N VAL A 387 19.00 -16.12 2.33
CA VAL A 387 18.90 -15.90 3.77
C VAL A 387 17.53 -15.28 4.09
N SER A 388 17.20 -14.17 3.46
CA SER A 388 15.95 -13.46 3.70
C SER A 388 14.72 -14.28 3.28
N ALA A 389 14.81 -15.05 2.19
CA ALA A 389 13.77 -15.98 1.78
C ALA A 389 13.55 -17.10 2.81
N ALA A 390 14.63 -17.70 3.34
CA ALA A 390 14.53 -18.76 4.35
C ALA A 390 13.88 -18.27 5.65
N VAL A 391 14.29 -17.09 6.13
CA VAL A 391 13.68 -16.44 7.31
C VAL A 391 12.19 -16.23 7.12
N TYR A 392 11.81 -15.62 6.00
CA TYR A 392 10.40 -15.29 5.76
C TYR A 392 9.53 -16.53 5.55
N ARG A 393 10.05 -17.58 4.91
CA ARG A 393 9.37 -18.90 4.83
C ARG A 393 9.13 -19.50 6.21
N THR A 394 10.10 -19.45 7.11
CA THR A 394 9.94 -19.92 8.49
C THR A 394 8.81 -19.16 9.20
N ILE A 395 8.70 -17.85 8.99
CA ILE A 395 7.59 -17.04 9.52
C ILE A 395 6.25 -17.47 8.92
N CYS A 396 6.17 -17.67 7.60
CA CYS A 396 4.95 -18.13 6.94
C CYS A 396 4.52 -19.52 7.45
N GLU A 397 5.44 -20.47 7.57
CA GLU A 397 5.19 -21.82 8.12
C GLU A 397 4.65 -21.73 9.55
N ALA A 398 5.29 -20.97 10.42
CA ALA A 398 4.87 -20.78 11.80
C ALA A 398 3.51 -20.06 11.91
N ALA A 399 3.19 -19.15 10.98
CA ALA A 399 1.89 -18.50 10.88
C ALA A 399 0.80 -19.41 10.27
N GLY A 400 1.17 -20.59 9.73
CA GLY A 400 0.27 -21.44 8.97
C GLY A 400 -0.26 -20.78 7.71
N VAL A 401 0.62 -20.05 7.00
CA VAL A 401 0.31 -19.29 5.79
C VAL A 401 1.08 -19.87 4.61
N PRO A 402 0.44 -20.15 3.46
CA PRO A 402 1.15 -20.62 2.29
C PRO A 402 2.03 -19.50 1.69
N ALA A 403 3.16 -19.93 1.11
CA ALA A 403 4.09 -19.03 0.40
C ALA A 403 4.43 -19.61 -0.97
N GLN A 404 4.56 -18.74 -1.96
CA GLN A 404 4.85 -19.07 -3.35
C GLN A 404 6.11 -18.33 -3.81
N ASP A 405 6.77 -18.81 -4.86
CA ASP A 405 7.91 -18.14 -5.47
C ASP A 405 7.53 -17.47 -6.78
N PHE A 406 8.12 -16.32 -7.02
CA PHE A 406 8.01 -15.59 -8.27
C PHE A 406 9.39 -15.25 -8.84
N PHE A 407 9.58 -15.59 -10.09
CA PHE A 407 10.64 -15.08 -10.96
C PHE A 407 10.03 -14.48 -12.22
N ASN A 408 10.63 -13.41 -12.73
CA ASN A 408 10.30 -12.99 -14.08
C ASN A 408 10.77 -14.04 -15.09
N ARG A 409 10.04 -14.23 -16.16
CA ARG A 409 10.49 -15.01 -17.30
C ARG A 409 11.82 -14.44 -17.80
N SER A 410 12.80 -15.29 -18.10
CA SER A 410 14.20 -14.90 -18.33
C SER A 410 14.41 -13.92 -19.49
N ASP A 411 13.48 -13.86 -20.43
CA ASP A 411 13.48 -12.95 -21.59
C ASP A 411 12.61 -11.69 -21.38
N MET A 412 12.06 -11.49 -20.18
CA MET A 412 11.23 -10.33 -19.84
C MET A 412 11.91 -9.47 -18.76
N LEU A 413 11.88 -8.16 -18.98
CA LEU A 413 12.33 -7.21 -17.96
C LEU A 413 11.26 -7.10 -16.87
N GLY A 414 11.68 -7.32 -15.62
CA GLY A 414 10.84 -7.09 -14.45
C GLY A 414 10.82 -5.62 -14.02
N GLY A 415 9.80 -5.25 -13.26
CA GLY A 415 9.78 -4.01 -12.48
C GLY A 415 10.83 -4.03 -11.36
N SER A 416 10.89 -2.94 -10.61
CA SER A 416 11.64 -2.81 -9.36
C SER A 416 10.63 -2.54 -8.26
N THR A 417 11.02 -2.73 -7.01
CA THR A 417 10.19 -2.44 -5.83
C THR A 417 10.87 -1.41 -4.93
N LEU A 418 10.17 -0.99 -3.89
CA LEU A 418 10.72 -0.06 -2.91
C LEU A 418 11.91 -0.65 -2.12
N GLY A 419 12.00 -1.99 -1.98
CA GLY A 419 12.99 -2.66 -1.13
C GLY A 419 14.43 -2.45 -1.59
N ASN A 420 14.74 -2.70 -2.86
CA ASN A 420 16.09 -2.50 -3.38
C ASN A 420 16.52 -1.03 -3.38
N ILE A 421 15.55 -0.10 -3.49
CA ILE A 421 15.79 1.34 -3.41
C ILE A 421 16.05 1.76 -1.96
N ALA A 422 15.20 1.36 -1.02
CA ALA A 422 15.36 1.66 0.40
C ALA A 422 16.68 1.13 0.97
N ASN A 423 17.12 -0.05 0.55
CA ASN A 423 18.40 -0.64 0.96
C ASN A 423 19.64 0.19 0.55
N THR A 424 19.53 1.07 -0.42
CA THR A 424 20.64 2.00 -0.75
C THR A 424 20.86 3.06 0.34
N GLN A 425 19.84 3.35 1.14
CA GLN A 425 19.88 4.34 2.22
C GLN A 425 19.96 3.69 3.61
N THR A 426 19.32 2.52 3.76
CA THR A 426 19.11 1.83 5.03
C THR A 426 19.37 0.33 4.84
N PRO A 427 20.67 -0.07 4.65
CA PRO A 427 21.02 -1.44 4.31
C PRO A 427 20.74 -2.39 5.47
N MET A 428 19.87 -3.39 5.23
CA MET A 428 19.55 -4.46 6.17
C MET A 428 19.10 -5.71 5.41
N ASN A 429 19.05 -6.86 6.08
CA ASN A 429 18.46 -8.06 5.47
C ASN A 429 17.02 -7.76 5.04
N THR A 430 16.72 -8.00 3.76
CA THR A 430 15.44 -7.64 3.20
C THR A 430 14.89 -8.75 2.31
N VAL A 431 13.62 -9.09 2.50
CA VAL A 431 12.84 -9.92 1.59
C VAL A 431 11.84 -9.06 0.84
N ASP A 432 11.76 -9.21 -0.47
CA ASP A 432 10.69 -8.64 -1.30
C ASP A 432 9.57 -9.66 -1.45
N ILE A 433 8.38 -9.26 -1.03
CA ILE A 433 7.18 -10.08 -1.11
C ILE A 433 6.05 -9.32 -1.82
N GLY A 434 4.96 -10.02 -2.08
CA GLY A 434 3.74 -9.37 -2.55
C GLY A 434 2.52 -10.27 -2.46
N LEU A 435 1.36 -9.70 -2.74
CA LEU A 435 0.13 -10.47 -2.89
C LEU A 435 -0.18 -10.65 -4.38
N PRO A 436 -0.55 -11.86 -4.81
CA PRO A 436 -0.75 -12.15 -6.22
C PRO A 436 -2.01 -11.46 -6.75
N GLN A 437 -1.87 -10.74 -7.86
CA GLN A 437 -2.99 -10.05 -8.52
C GLN A 437 -2.94 -10.16 -10.03
N LEU A 438 -4.09 -9.92 -10.67
CA LEU A 438 -4.28 -9.78 -12.10
C LEU A 438 -4.57 -8.31 -12.44
N ALA A 439 -4.28 -7.92 -13.67
CA ALA A 439 -4.53 -6.57 -14.18
C ALA A 439 -3.88 -5.46 -13.35
N MET A 440 -2.68 -5.71 -12.80
CA MET A 440 -1.86 -4.69 -12.11
C MET A 440 -1.76 -3.43 -12.95
N HIS A 441 -1.85 -2.25 -12.30
CA HIS A 441 -1.86 -0.92 -12.93
C HIS A 441 -3.08 -0.61 -13.83
N SER A 442 -4.13 -1.42 -13.74
CA SER A 442 -5.44 -1.08 -14.27
C SER A 442 -6.17 -0.10 -13.35
N SER A 443 -7.11 0.68 -13.88
CA SER A 443 -8.05 1.42 -13.03
C SER A 443 -9.01 0.50 -12.23
N TYR A 444 -8.97 -0.81 -12.49
CA TYR A 444 -9.76 -1.85 -11.81
C TYR A 444 -9.00 -3.18 -11.85
N GLU A 445 -8.36 -3.52 -10.76
CA GLU A 445 -7.47 -4.66 -10.57
C GLU A 445 -8.19 -5.83 -9.91
N THR A 446 -7.59 -7.02 -9.88
CA THR A 446 -8.21 -8.22 -9.32
C THR A 446 -7.21 -9.02 -8.49
N ALA A 447 -7.55 -9.34 -7.25
CA ALA A 447 -6.75 -10.18 -6.35
C ALA A 447 -7.59 -11.30 -5.73
N GLY A 448 -6.94 -12.18 -4.98
CA GLY A 448 -7.59 -13.24 -4.21
C GLY A 448 -8.13 -12.74 -2.87
N VAL A 449 -9.30 -13.23 -2.46
CA VAL A 449 -9.94 -12.87 -1.18
C VAL A 449 -9.14 -13.35 0.03
N LYS A 450 -8.39 -14.45 -0.09
CA LYS A 450 -7.66 -15.06 1.03
C LYS A 450 -6.32 -14.37 1.31
N ASP A 451 -5.68 -13.82 0.28
CA ASP A 451 -4.27 -13.44 0.33
C ASP A 451 -4.00 -12.29 1.31
N THR A 452 -4.93 -11.32 1.41
CA THR A 452 -4.83 -10.23 2.40
C THR A 452 -4.81 -10.76 3.84
N TRP A 453 -5.67 -11.72 4.14
CA TRP A 453 -5.73 -12.34 5.46
C TRP A 453 -4.46 -13.14 5.79
N TYR A 454 -3.90 -13.83 4.80
CA TYR A 454 -2.61 -14.51 4.95
C TYR A 454 -1.49 -13.53 5.30
N LEU A 455 -1.41 -12.39 4.59
CA LEU A 455 -0.38 -11.40 4.86
C LEU A 455 -0.54 -10.77 6.25
N ILE A 456 -1.76 -10.49 6.72
CA ILE A 456 -2.00 -9.99 8.08
C ILE A 456 -1.44 -10.97 9.12
N ARG A 457 -1.69 -12.28 8.97
CA ARG A 457 -1.20 -13.29 9.91
C ARG A 457 0.32 -13.40 9.91
N ALA A 458 0.93 -13.44 8.74
CA ALA A 458 2.39 -13.50 8.62
C ALA A 458 3.04 -12.23 9.19
N THR A 459 2.50 -11.05 8.89
CA THR A 459 3.00 -9.76 9.41
C THR A 459 2.86 -9.67 10.93
N ARG A 460 1.71 -10.10 11.47
CA ARG A 460 1.54 -10.15 12.93
C ARG A 460 2.60 -11.04 13.58
N LEU A 461 2.83 -12.23 13.06
CA LEU A 461 3.84 -13.14 13.60
C LEU A 461 5.27 -12.58 13.40
N PHE A 462 5.56 -11.96 12.26
CA PHE A 462 6.83 -11.27 12.02
C PHE A 462 7.16 -10.29 13.14
N TYR A 463 6.21 -9.47 13.57
CA TYR A 463 6.42 -8.51 14.64
C TYR A 463 6.47 -9.12 16.05
N LEU A 464 5.89 -10.29 16.26
CA LEU A 464 5.94 -11.01 17.53
C LEU A 464 7.18 -11.92 17.66
N SER A 465 7.86 -12.19 16.56
CA SER A 465 9.08 -13.01 16.51
C SER A 465 10.32 -12.15 16.72
N ASN A 466 11.38 -12.72 17.29
CA ASN A 466 12.71 -12.12 17.26
C ASN A 466 13.47 -12.63 16.05
N VAL A 467 13.37 -11.94 14.92
CA VAL A 467 13.97 -12.38 13.64
C VAL A 467 15.50 -12.43 13.72
N ALA A 468 16.13 -11.60 14.56
CA ALA A 468 17.58 -11.63 14.76
C ALA A 468 18.05 -12.99 15.31
N GLU A 469 17.25 -13.67 16.14
CA GLU A 469 17.57 -15.00 16.66
C GLU A 469 17.48 -16.12 15.60
N LEU A 470 16.81 -15.88 14.47
CA LEU A 470 16.78 -16.82 13.34
C LEU A 470 18.03 -16.67 12.44
N LEU A 471 18.77 -15.57 12.57
CA LEU A 471 19.90 -15.22 11.69
C LEU A 471 21.27 -15.44 12.33
N PHE A 472 21.38 -15.49 13.67
CA PHE A 472 22.66 -15.52 14.39
C PHE A 472 22.68 -16.54 15.52
#